data_1455e68ff3798b158fe73452412515dc
#
_entry.id   1455e68ff3798b158fe73452412515dc
#
_cell.length_a   1.000
_cell.length_b   1.000
_cell.length_c   1.000
_cell.angle_alpha   90.00
_cell.angle_beta   90.00
_cell.angle_gamma   90.00
#
_symmetry.space_group_name_H-M   'P 1'
#
loop_
_entity.id
_entity.type
_entity.pdbx_description
1 polymer ?
#
loop_
_entity_poly.entity_id
_entity_poly.type
_entity_poly.pdbx_seq_one_letter_code
_entity_poly.pdbx_strand_id
1 'polypeptide(L)'
;ISEGHRVAVHYRYDEKGRLTGERQTVHHPQTEALLWQHETRHAYNAQGLANRCIPDSLPAVEWLTYGSGYLAGMKLGDTPLVEYTRDRLHRETLRSFGRYELTTAYTPAGQLQSQHLNSLLSDRDYTWNDNGELIRISSPRQTRSYSYSTTGRLTGVHTTAANLDIRIPYATDPAGNRLPDPELHPDSTLSMWPDNRIARDAHYLYRYDRHGRLTEKTDLIPEGVIRTDDERTHRYHYDSQHRLVHYTRTQY
;
A
#
# COMPACT_ATOMS: atom_id res chain seq x y z
N ILE A 1 -22.29 -1.71 -9.40
CA ILE A 1 -21.74 -1.29 -10.70
C ILE A 1 -21.05 -2.50 -11.31
N SER A 2 -21.54 -2.99 -12.42
CA SER A 2 -20.99 -4.14 -13.12
C SER A 2 -20.08 -3.70 -14.28
N GLU A 3 -19.25 -4.61 -14.74
CA GLU A 3 -18.49 -4.44 -15.98
C GLU A 3 -19.47 -4.28 -17.15
N GLY A 4 -19.23 -3.31 -18.03
CA GLY A 4 -20.14 -2.96 -19.12
C GLY A 4 -20.92 -1.66 -18.92
N HIS A 5 -21.00 -1.11 -17.69
CA HIS A 5 -21.52 0.23 -17.48
C HIS A 5 -20.56 1.29 -18.06
N ARG A 6 -21.14 2.37 -18.58
CA ARG A 6 -20.35 3.49 -19.08
C ARG A 6 -19.86 4.33 -17.90
N VAL A 7 -18.56 4.43 -17.70
CA VAL A 7 -17.92 5.26 -16.70
C VAL A 7 -17.25 6.43 -17.37
N ALA A 8 -17.45 7.64 -16.83
CA ALA A 8 -16.75 8.84 -17.26
C ALA A 8 -16.20 9.61 -16.06
N VAL A 9 -15.07 10.25 -16.27
CA VAL A 9 -14.45 11.17 -15.32
C VAL A 9 -14.34 12.52 -15.99
N HIS A 10 -14.90 13.54 -15.36
CA HIS A 10 -14.92 14.91 -15.86
C HIS A 10 -14.03 15.76 -14.95
N TYR A 11 -13.11 16.50 -15.55
CA TYR A 11 -12.19 17.38 -14.85
C TYR A 11 -12.54 18.83 -15.09
N ARG A 12 -12.45 19.64 -14.04
CA ARG A 12 -12.59 21.10 -14.12
C ARG A 12 -11.30 21.75 -13.65
N TYR A 13 -10.95 22.85 -14.32
CA TYR A 13 -9.72 23.59 -14.05
C TYR A 13 -10.05 25.07 -13.83
N ASP A 14 -9.23 25.76 -13.06
CA ASP A 14 -9.28 27.21 -12.92
C ASP A 14 -8.55 27.92 -14.07
N GLU A 15 -8.56 29.24 -14.05
CA GLU A 15 -7.93 30.08 -15.07
C GLU A 15 -6.40 29.88 -15.13
N LYS A 16 -5.79 29.34 -14.08
CA LYS A 16 -4.35 29.01 -14.01
C LYS A 16 -4.06 27.57 -14.42
N GLY A 17 -5.06 26.82 -14.86
CA GLY A 17 -4.92 25.42 -15.28
C GLY A 17 -4.81 24.42 -14.10
N ARG A 18 -5.16 24.81 -12.88
CA ARG A 18 -5.14 23.93 -11.71
C ARG A 18 -6.44 23.17 -11.60
N LEU A 19 -6.39 21.88 -11.23
CA LEU A 19 -7.56 21.04 -11.06
C LEU A 19 -8.43 21.53 -9.89
N THR A 20 -9.66 21.93 -10.17
CA THR A 20 -10.64 22.38 -9.16
C THR A 20 -11.74 21.39 -8.87
N GLY A 21 -11.94 20.42 -9.74
CA GLY A 21 -12.98 19.41 -9.55
C GLY A 21 -12.77 18.18 -10.41
N GLU A 22 -13.16 17.06 -9.85
CA GLU A 22 -13.25 15.78 -10.51
C GLU A 22 -14.62 15.19 -10.25
N ARG A 23 -15.38 14.92 -11.31
CA ARG A 23 -16.68 14.27 -11.21
C ARG A 23 -16.67 12.93 -11.92
N GLN A 24 -16.91 11.89 -11.18
CA GLN A 24 -17.09 10.54 -11.70
C GLN A 24 -18.57 10.26 -11.92
N THR A 25 -18.92 9.70 -13.06
CA THR A 25 -20.29 9.31 -13.40
C THR A 25 -20.34 7.88 -13.91
N VAL A 26 -21.44 7.21 -13.61
CA VAL A 26 -21.73 5.87 -14.11
C VAL A 26 -23.11 5.88 -14.75
N HIS A 27 -23.18 5.44 -15.99
CA HIS A 27 -24.40 5.41 -16.79
C HIS A 27 -24.75 4.01 -17.22
N HIS A 28 -26.03 3.75 -17.37
CA HIS A 28 -26.52 2.51 -17.93
C HIS A 28 -26.09 2.38 -19.40
N PRO A 29 -25.59 1.20 -19.85
CA PRO A 29 -24.97 1.07 -21.16
C PRO A 29 -25.92 1.25 -22.34
N GLN A 30 -27.23 0.96 -22.17
CA GLN A 30 -28.24 1.07 -23.23
C GLN A 30 -29.13 2.30 -23.10
N THR A 31 -29.54 2.66 -21.87
CA THR A 31 -30.46 3.75 -21.63
C THR A 31 -29.77 5.10 -21.42
N GLU A 32 -28.45 5.08 -21.22
CA GLU A 32 -27.62 6.24 -20.87
C GLU A 32 -28.04 6.94 -19.57
N ALA A 33 -28.97 6.38 -18.81
CA ALA A 33 -29.44 6.94 -17.55
C ALA A 33 -28.29 7.03 -16.54
N LEU A 34 -28.18 8.16 -15.84
CA LEU A 34 -27.22 8.34 -14.76
C LEU A 34 -27.62 7.43 -13.59
N LEU A 35 -26.73 6.49 -13.25
CA LEU A 35 -26.94 5.55 -12.15
C LEU A 35 -26.24 6.01 -10.87
N TRP A 36 -25.10 6.68 -11.01
CA TRP A 36 -24.30 7.14 -9.88
C TRP A 36 -23.39 8.28 -10.31
N GLN A 37 -23.17 9.21 -9.39
CA GLN A 37 -22.15 10.24 -9.54
C GLN A 37 -21.53 10.59 -8.20
N HIS A 38 -20.29 11.03 -8.25
CA HIS A 38 -19.56 11.57 -7.12
C HIS A 38 -18.65 12.70 -7.60
N GLU A 39 -18.64 13.80 -6.87
CA GLU A 39 -17.77 14.93 -7.16
C GLU A 39 -16.80 15.18 -6.01
N THR A 40 -15.54 15.41 -6.33
CA THR A 40 -14.53 15.90 -5.40
C THR A 40 -14.01 17.23 -5.90
N ARG A 41 -14.07 18.26 -5.07
CA ARG A 41 -13.55 19.58 -5.37
C ARG A 41 -12.22 19.83 -4.68
N HIS A 42 -11.38 20.63 -5.29
CA HIS A 42 -10.06 21.00 -4.78
C HIS A 42 -9.96 22.52 -4.67
N ALA A 43 -9.37 22.98 -3.58
CA ALA A 43 -9.08 24.39 -3.36
C ALA A 43 -7.57 24.59 -3.15
N TYR A 44 -7.11 25.80 -3.41
CA TYR A 44 -5.70 26.17 -3.37
C TYR A 44 -5.50 27.36 -2.44
N ASN A 45 -4.37 27.40 -1.74
CA ASN A 45 -4.00 28.55 -0.92
C ASN A 45 -3.43 29.71 -1.77
N ALA A 46 -3.10 30.81 -1.13
CA ALA A 46 -2.56 32.00 -1.80
C ALA A 46 -1.22 31.72 -2.53
N GLN A 47 -0.48 30.72 -2.12
CA GLN A 47 0.78 30.29 -2.74
C GLN A 47 0.57 29.34 -3.92
N GLY A 48 -0.68 28.96 -4.21
CA GLY A 48 -1.01 28.02 -5.29
C GLY A 48 -0.89 26.55 -4.93
N LEU A 49 -0.72 26.19 -3.65
CA LEU A 49 -0.67 24.83 -3.19
C LEU A 49 -2.08 24.30 -2.91
N ALA A 50 -2.37 23.07 -3.32
CA ALA A 50 -3.60 22.40 -2.99
C ALA A 50 -3.71 22.25 -1.46
N ASN A 51 -4.75 22.83 -0.86
CA ASN A 51 -4.91 22.84 0.60
C ASN A 51 -6.23 22.30 1.09
N ARG A 52 -7.21 22.03 0.21
CA ARG A 52 -8.49 21.42 0.58
C ARG A 52 -8.95 20.42 -0.47
N CYS A 53 -9.46 19.31 0.02
CA CYS A 53 -10.18 18.31 -0.76
C CYS A 53 -11.59 18.19 -0.20
N ILE A 54 -12.60 18.45 -1.03
CA ILE A 54 -14.02 18.55 -0.63
C ILE A 54 -14.80 17.49 -1.41
N PRO A 55 -14.91 16.26 -0.87
CA PRO A 55 -15.74 15.23 -1.49
C PRO A 55 -17.22 15.50 -1.22
N ASP A 56 -18.09 15.02 -2.12
CA ASP A 56 -19.52 15.05 -1.90
C ASP A 56 -19.92 14.29 -0.65
N SER A 57 -20.82 14.88 0.14
CA SER A 57 -21.42 14.25 1.32
C SER A 57 -20.45 13.88 2.45
N LEU A 58 -19.20 14.30 2.37
CA LEU A 58 -18.20 14.05 3.41
C LEU A 58 -17.57 15.36 3.88
N PRO A 59 -17.05 15.42 5.10
CA PRO A 59 -16.31 16.58 5.58
C PRO A 59 -15.08 16.84 4.71
N ALA A 60 -14.75 18.10 4.50
CA ALA A 60 -13.55 18.48 3.76
C ALA A 60 -12.29 18.15 4.54
N VAL A 61 -11.25 17.67 3.83
CA VAL A 61 -9.90 17.57 4.35
C VAL A 61 -9.15 18.84 4.01
N GLU A 62 -8.54 19.44 5.02
CA GLU A 62 -7.72 20.64 4.87
C GLU A 62 -6.29 20.38 5.34
N TRP A 63 -5.31 20.78 4.53
CA TRP A 63 -3.89 20.73 4.85
C TRP A 63 -3.42 22.13 5.25
N LEU A 64 -2.88 22.22 6.46
CA LEU A 64 -2.27 23.44 7.00
C LEU A 64 -0.78 23.40 6.69
N THR A 65 -0.28 24.45 6.04
CA THR A 65 1.12 24.53 5.63
C THR A 65 1.79 25.78 6.18
N TYR A 66 3.11 25.77 6.24
CA TYR A 66 3.92 26.92 6.59
C TYR A 66 5.13 27.04 5.64
N GLY A 67 5.78 28.21 5.65
CA GLY A 67 6.92 28.45 4.78
C GLY A 67 6.60 28.25 3.31
N SER A 68 7.43 27.51 2.59
CA SER A 68 7.26 27.21 1.16
C SER A 68 6.33 26.02 0.87
N GLY A 69 5.56 25.57 1.85
CA GLY A 69 4.58 24.49 1.67
C GLY A 69 4.79 23.26 2.55
N TYR A 70 5.54 23.40 3.63
CA TYR A 70 5.73 22.31 4.59
C TYR A 70 4.44 22.06 5.38
N LEU A 71 4.04 20.81 5.49
CA LEU A 71 2.83 20.42 6.19
C LEU A 71 2.96 20.64 7.69
N ALA A 72 2.08 21.45 8.27
CA ALA A 72 2.00 21.74 9.71
C ALA A 72 0.86 20.97 10.40
N GLY A 73 -0.17 20.58 9.66
CA GLY A 73 -1.30 19.85 10.23
C GLY A 73 -2.37 19.52 9.20
N MET A 74 -3.39 18.80 9.66
CA MET A 74 -4.56 18.46 8.86
C MET A 74 -5.82 18.58 9.70
N LYS A 75 -6.92 18.99 9.07
CA LYS A 75 -8.25 19.05 9.66
C LYS A 75 -9.24 18.24 8.82
N LEU A 76 -10.22 17.65 9.47
CA LEU A 76 -11.40 17.06 8.84
C LEU A 76 -12.62 17.90 9.23
N GLY A 77 -13.15 18.67 8.30
CA GLY A 77 -14.09 19.72 8.62
C GLY A 77 -13.47 20.70 9.61
N ASP A 78 -14.11 20.92 10.75
CA ASP A 78 -13.60 21.78 11.83
C ASP A 78 -12.75 21.02 12.87
N THR A 79 -12.58 19.71 12.72
CA THR A 79 -11.89 18.86 13.68
C THR A 79 -10.42 18.71 13.30
N PRO A 80 -9.45 19.14 14.14
CA PRO A 80 -8.04 18.86 13.95
C PRO A 80 -7.79 17.33 14.00
N LEU A 81 -7.10 16.79 13.00
CA LEU A 81 -6.71 15.38 12.95
C LEU A 81 -5.29 15.16 13.44
N VAL A 82 -4.37 15.98 12.97
CA VAL A 82 -2.95 15.84 13.24
C VAL A 82 -2.25 17.18 13.18
N GLU A 83 -1.25 17.38 14.05
CA GLU A 83 -0.32 18.49 14.05
C GLU A 83 1.11 17.98 14.00
N TYR A 84 1.96 18.66 13.24
CA TYR A 84 3.36 18.32 13.06
C TYR A 84 4.28 19.39 13.61
N THR A 85 5.28 19.01 14.39
CA THR A 85 6.43 19.84 14.72
C THR A 85 7.62 19.38 13.89
N ARG A 86 8.38 20.31 13.36
CA ARG A 86 9.52 20.04 12.48
C ARG A 86 10.80 20.71 12.99
N ASP A 87 11.92 20.10 12.67
CA ASP A 87 13.25 20.66 12.97
C ASP A 87 13.64 21.76 11.95
N ARG A 88 14.85 22.28 12.09
CA ARG A 88 15.37 23.32 11.19
C ARG A 88 15.58 22.87 9.75
N LEU A 89 15.63 21.56 9.51
CA LEU A 89 15.67 20.94 8.18
C LEU A 89 14.28 20.53 7.69
N HIS A 90 13.23 20.99 8.38
CA HIS A 90 11.83 20.70 8.10
C HIS A 90 11.44 19.21 8.19
N ARG A 91 12.24 18.39 8.89
CA ARG A 91 11.92 17.01 9.17
C ARG A 91 10.96 16.91 10.35
N GLU A 92 10.02 16.00 10.28
CA GLU A 92 9.06 15.76 11.35
C GLU A 92 9.76 15.23 12.61
N THR A 93 9.61 15.96 13.73
CA THR A 93 10.13 15.55 15.04
C THR A 93 9.03 15.17 16.02
N LEU A 94 7.83 15.71 15.85
CA LEU A 94 6.66 15.37 16.65
C LEU A 94 5.42 15.36 15.78
N ARG A 95 4.58 14.34 15.98
CA ARG A 95 3.25 14.25 15.42
C ARG A 95 2.25 14.07 16.56
N SER A 96 1.32 15.01 16.68
CA SER A 96 0.24 14.95 17.67
C SER A 96 -1.07 14.59 16.98
N PHE A 97 -1.75 13.55 17.42
CA PHE A 97 -3.03 13.08 16.89
C PHE A 97 -3.92 12.55 18.00
N GLY A 98 -4.98 13.31 18.31
CA GLY A 98 -5.82 13.06 19.48
C GLY A 98 -4.98 13.11 20.78
N ARG A 99 -5.00 12.03 21.55
CA ARG A 99 -4.19 11.89 22.78
C ARG A 99 -2.79 11.32 22.56
N TYR A 100 -2.44 11.00 21.33
CA TYR A 100 -1.19 10.36 20.99
C TYR A 100 -0.16 11.37 20.48
N GLU A 101 1.06 11.15 20.88
CA GLU A 101 2.22 11.89 20.42
C GLU A 101 3.30 10.93 19.95
N LEU A 102 3.71 11.08 18.71
CA LEU A 102 4.80 10.32 18.10
C LEU A 102 6.02 11.23 17.98
N THR A 103 7.07 10.92 18.73
CA THR A 103 8.36 11.61 18.65
C THR A 103 9.27 10.86 17.68
N THR A 104 9.91 11.60 16.79
CA THR A 104 10.83 11.05 15.78
C THR A 104 12.20 11.70 15.91
N ALA A 105 13.25 10.88 15.93
CA ALA A 105 14.64 11.33 15.93
C ALA A 105 15.38 10.81 14.71
N TYR A 106 16.43 11.53 14.31
CA TYR A 106 17.23 11.21 13.12
C TYR A 106 18.71 11.09 13.47
N THR A 107 19.43 10.24 12.74
CA THR A 107 20.89 10.16 12.80
C THR A 107 21.52 11.46 12.24
N PRO A 108 22.80 11.73 12.50
CA PRO A 108 23.51 12.83 11.85
C PRO A 108 23.48 12.77 10.31
N ALA A 109 23.38 11.55 9.75
CA ALA A 109 23.24 11.32 8.30
C ALA A 109 21.81 11.55 7.79
N GLY A 110 20.84 11.89 8.66
CA GLY A 110 19.46 12.16 8.30
C GLY A 110 18.55 10.92 8.18
N GLN A 111 19.04 9.76 8.60
CA GLN A 111 18.27 8.52 8.63
C GLN A 111 17.39 8.46 9.88
N LEU A 112 16.26 7.77 9.79
CA LEU A 112 15.36 7.57 10.93
C LEU A 112 16.07 6.77 12.03
N GLN A 113 16.24 7.34 13.22
CA GLN A 113 16.89 6.70 14.36
C GLN A 113 15.89 6.10 15.32
N SER A 114 14.80 6.80 15.64
CA SER A 114 13.78 6.33 16.58
C SER A 114 12.42 6.93 16.29
N GLN A 115 11.39 6.18 16.65
CA GLN A 115 10.00 6.63 16.74
C GLN A 115 9.43 6.14 18.06
N HIS A 116 8.99 7.06 18.92
CA HIS A 116 8.46 6.79 20.24
C HIS A 116 7.06 7.37 20.34
N LEU A 117 6.08 6.48 20.48
CA LEU A 117 4.71 6.87 20.79
C LEU A 117 4.56 6.97 22.31
N ASN A 118 3.79 7.93 22.81
CA ASN A 118 3.46 8.03 24.25
C ASN A 118 2.58 6.84 24.76
N SER A 119 2.66 5.72 24.08
CA SER A 119 2.13 4.41 24.42
C SER A 119 3.27 3.41 24.32
N LEU A 120 3.73 2.85 25.42
CA LEU A 120 4.93 2.03 25.56
C LEU A 120 5.07 0.84 24.60
N LEU A 121 4.02 0.48 23.88
CA LEU A 121 4.00 -0.72 23.04
C LEU A 121 4.43 -0.48 21.58
N SER A 122 4.64 0.77 21.19
CA SER A 122 4.89 1.14 19.78
C SER A 122 6.24 1.82 19.57
N ASP A 123 7.11 1.80 20.56
CA ASP A 123 8.46 2.36 20.42
C ASP A 123 9.29 1.54 19.46
N ARG A 124 10.02 2.21 18.58
CA ARG A 124 10.91 1.60 17.58
C ARG A 124 12.22 2.34 17.51
N ASP A 125 13.30 1.58 17.52
CA ASP A 125 14.66 2.04 17.27
C ASP A 125 15.19 1.39 16.00
N TYR A 126 15.81 2.20 15.16
CA TYR A 126 16.31 1.80 13.83
C TYR A 126 17.82 1.85 13.81
N THR A 127 18.43 0.81 13.26
CA THR A 127 19.88 0.73 13.10
C THR A 127 20.23 0.58 11.63
N TRP A 128 21.20 1.33 11.18
CA TRP A 128 21.66 1.38 9.79
C TRP A 128 23.12 0.95 9.70
N ASN A 129 23.51 0.34 8.59
CA ASN A 129 24.90 0.06 8.29
C ASN A 129 25.58 1.24 7.57
N ASP A 130 26.87 1.11 7.30
CA ASP A 130 27.65 2.17 6.64
C ASP A 130 27.22 2.41 5.18
N ASN A 131 26.55 1.45 4.55
CA ASN A 131 25.98 1.58 3.20
C ASN A 131 24.62 2.30 3.20
N GLY A 132 24.09 2.67 4.36
CA GLY A 132 22.76 3.29 4.48
C GLY A 132 21.61 2.31 4.40
N GLU A 133 21.85 1.01 4.57
CA GLU A 133 20.83 -0.03 4.58
C GLU A 133 20.32 -0.25 6.01
N LEU A 134 19.00 -0.39 6.17
CA LEU A 134 18.38 -0.67 7.45
C LEU A 134 18.66 -2.10 7.89
N ILE A 135 19.44 -2.30 8.96
CA ILE A 135 19.84 -3.63 9.44
C ILE A 135 19.04 -4.13 10.63
N ARG A 136 18.35 -3.25 11.36
CA ARG A 136 17.55 -3.65 12.52
C ARG A 136 16.45 -2.66 12.85
N ILE A 137 15.29 -3.19 13.23
CA ILE A 137 14.22 -2.48 13.92
C ILE A 137 14.01 -3.17 15.26
N SER A 138 14.22 -2.46 16.35
CA SER A 138 14.02 -2.96 17.72
C SER A 138 12.78 -2.30 18.33
N SER A 139 11.95 -3.09 18.96
CA SER A 139 10.78 -2.65 19.74
C SER A 139 10.67 -3.45 21.04
N PRO A 140 9.86 -3.03 22.03
CA PRO A 140 9.67 -3.79 23.26
C PRO A 140 9.13 -5.20 23.04
N ARG A 141 8.42 -5.45 21.95
CA ARG A 141 7.79 -6.74 21.66
C ARG A 141 8.64 -7.67 20.81
N GLN A 142 9.39 -7.11 19.87
CA GLN A 142 10.17 -7.89 18.92
C GLN A 142 11.33 -7.10 18.33
N THR A 143 12.32 -7.82 17.85
CA THR A 143 13.42 -7.27 17.07
C THR A 143 13.42 -7.93 15.69
N ARG A 144 13.56 -7.13 14.64
CA ARG A 144 13.77 -7.59 13.28
C ARG A 144 15.16 -7.18 12.80
N SER A 145 15.91 -8.13 12.28
CA SER A 145 17.21 -7.89 11.66
C SER A 145 17.13 -8.22 10.18
N TYR A 146 17.80 -7.41 9.37
CA TYR A 146 17.75 -7.49 7.91
C TYR A 146 19.16 -7.75 7.40
N SER A 147 19.28 -8.67 6.43
CA SER A 147 20.52 -9.02 5.76
C SER A 147 20.43 -8.65 4.29
N TYR A 148 21.56 -8.21 3.72
CA TYR A 148 21.62 -7.75 2.33
C TYR A 148 22.74 -8.44 1.57
N SER A 149 22.57 -8.59 0.27
CA SER A 149 23.63 -9.00 -0.65
C SER A 149 24.65 -7.86 -0.85
N THR A 150 25.76 -8.16 -1.48
CA THR A 150 26.77 -7.16 -1.86
C THR A 150 26.22 -6.11 -2.84
N THR A 151 25.13 -6.41 -3.53
CA THR A 151 24.44 -5.49 -4.45
C THR A 151 23.27 -4.76 -3.80
N GLY A 152 23.10 -4.83 -2.47
CA GLY A 152 22.06 -4.13 -1.72
C GLY A 152 20.66 -4.76 -1.78
N ARG A 153 20.54 -6.01 -2.24
CA ARG A 153 19.26 -6.72 -2.24
C ARG A 153 19.03 -7.41 -0.89
N LEU A 154 17.81 -7.31 -0.36
CA LEU A 154 17.43 -8.01 0.87
C LEU A 154 17.55 -9.52 0.68
N THR A 155 18.34 -10.18 1.54
CA THR A 155 18.58 -11.65 1.50
C THR A 155 17.92 -12.40 2.66
N GLY A 156 17.53 -11.71 3.71
CA GLY A 156 16.87 -12.35 4.83
C GLY A 156 16.31 -11.39 5.85
N VAL A 157 15.31 -11.86 6.57
CA VAL A 157 14.72 -11.20 7.74
C VAL A 157 14.72 -12.18 8.89
N HIS A 158 15.28 -11.76 10.03
CA HIS A 158 15.28 -12.51 11.26
C HIS A 158 14.44 -11.78 12.30
N THR A 159 13.36 -12.39 12.75
CA THR A 159 12.45 -11.83 13.76
C THR A 159 12.59 -12.62 15.05
N THR A 160 12.88 -11.93 16.14
CA THR A 160 12.95 -12.50 17.49
C THR A 160 11.97 -11.81 18.42
N ALA A 161 11.31 -12.58 19.27
CA ALA A 161 10.44 -12.12 20.34
C ALA A 161 10.53 -13.12 21.51
N ALA A 162 9.79 -12.93 22.62
CA ALA A 162 9.87 -13.75 23.81
C ALA A 162 9.76 -15.27 23.54
N ASN A 163 8.89 -15.68 22.59
CA ASN A 163 8.69 -17.10 22.23
C ASN A 163 8.72 -17.28 20.69
N LEU A 164 9.45 -16.44 20.00
CA LEU A 164 9.47 -16.44 18.54
C LEU A 164 10.91 -16.24 18.04
N ASP A 165 11.37 -17.14 17.21
CA ASP A 165 12.60 -17.02 16.44
C ASP A 165 12.30 -17.49 15.02
N ILE A 166 12.09 -16.55 14.10
CA ILE A 166 11.77 -16.84 12.71
C ILE A 166 12.81 -16.23 11.80
N ARG A 167 13.35 -17.05 10.92
CA ARG A 167 14.24 -16.63 9.84
C ARG A 167 13.55 -16.86 8.50
N ILE A 168 13.42 -15.80 7.73
CA ILE A 168 12.82 -15.84 6.40
C ILE A 168 13.91 -15.44 5.39
N PRO A 169 14.43 -16.39 4.61
CA PRO A 169 15.38 -16.08 3.54
C PRO A 169 14.63 -15.45 2.36
N TYR A 170 15.35 -14.60 1.62
CA TYR A 170 14.86 -13.93 0.43
C TYR A 170 15.80 -14.18 -0.73
N ALA A 171 15.35 -14.93 -1.73
CA ALA A 171 15.99 -15.04 -3.03
C ALA A 171 15.23 -14.17 -4.05
N THR A 172 15.93 -13.62 -5.01
CA THR A 172 15.33 -12.84 -6.10
C THR A 172 15.90 -13.28 -7.45
N ASP A 173 15.06 -13.22 -8.48
CA ASP A 173 15.51 -13.40 -9.85
C ASP A 173 16.21 -12.11 -10.37
N PRO A 174 16.82 -12.14 -11.57
CA PRO A 174 17.44 -10.96 -12.15
C PRO A 174 16.48 -9.78 -12.35
N ALA A 175 15.19 -10.02 -12.53
CA ALA A 175 14.16 -9.00 -12.66
C ALA A 175 13.73 -8.40 -11.30
N GLY A 176 14.18 -8.98 -10.18
CA GLY A 176 13.86 -8.53 -8.83
C GLY A 176 12.61 -9.18 -8.22
N ASN A 177 12.03 -10.18 -8.89
CA ASN A 177 10.92 -10.93 -8.30
C ASN A 177 11.41 -11.80 -7.15
N ARG A 178 10.64 -11.85 -6.08
CA ARG A 178 10.94 -12.72 -4.96
C ARG A 178 10.74 -14.18 -5.34
N LEU A 179 11.73 -15.00 -5.05
CA LEU A 179 11.69 -16.44 -5.23
C LEU A 179 11.68 -17.15 -3.86
N PRO A 180 11.14 -18.37 -3.78
CA PRO A 180 11.39 -19.27 -2.66
C PRO A 180 12.89 -19.55 -2.55
N ASP A 181 13.37 -19.71 -1.31
CA ASP A 181 14.76 -20.10 -1.08
C ASP A 181 15.01 -21.50 -1.68
N PRO A 182 16.01 -21.67 -2.56
CA PRO A 182 16.26 -22.97 -3.21
C PRO A 182 16.71 -24.07 -2.24
N GLU A 183 17.32 -23.73 -1.11
CA GLU A 183 17.74 -24.71 -0.11
C GLU A 183 16.55 -25.22 0.71
N LEU A 184 15.59 -24.33 1.03
CA LEU A 184 14.40 -24.68 1.78
C LEU A 184 13.27 -25.22 0.89
N HIS A 185 13.26 -24.85 -0.38
CA HIS A 185 12.22 -25.21 -1.35
C HIS A 185 12.82 -25.66 -2.69
N PRO A 186 13.63 -26.77 -2.69
CA PRO A 186 14.30 -27.23 -3.92
C PRO A 186 13.32 -27.61 -5.03
N ASP A 187 12.11 -28.04 -4.66
CA ASP A 187 11.06 -28.48 -5.59
C ASP A 187 10.05 -27.36 -5.92
N SER A 188 10.42 -26.09 -5.69
CA SER A 188 9.52 -24.98 -5.96
C SER A 188 9.09 -24.95 -7.43
N THR A 189 7.77 -24.89 -7.65
CA THR A 189 7.12 -24.78 -8.97
C THR A 189 6.74 -23.34 -9.30
N LEU A 190 7.28 -22.35 -8.58
CA LEU A 190 7.02 -20.95 -8.86
C LEU A 190 7.44 -20.61 -10.29
N SER A 191 6.51 -20.10 -11.07
CA SER A 191 6.76 -19.57 -12.41
C SER A 191 6.12 -18.22 -12.60
N MET A 192 6.71 -17.41 -13.49
CA MET A 192 6.27 -16.05 -13.77
C MET A 192 5.92 -15.93 -15.25
N TRP A 193 4.90 -15.11 -15.54
CA TRP A 193 4.68 -14.62 -16.89
C TRP A 193 5.80 -13.64 -17.30
N PRO A 194 6.03 -13.42 -18.61
CA PRO A 194 7.05 -12.49 -19.07
C PRO A 194 6.92 -11.05 -18.53
N ASP A 195 5.75 -10.69 -18.05
CA ASP A 195 5.44 -9.39 -17.44
C ASP A 195 5.61 -9.38 -15.90
N ASN A 196 6.31 -10.35 -15.36
CA ASN A 196 6.59 -10.53 -13.93
C ASN A 196 5.35 -10.80 -13.04
N ARG A 197 4.23 -11.18 -13.61
CA ARG A 197 3.10 -11.67 -12.85
C ARG A 197 3.25 -13.16 -12.54
N ILE A 198 2.85 -13.58 -11.32
CA ILE A 198 2.91 -14.98 -10.94
C ILE A 198 1.98 -15.80 -11.84
N ALA A 199 2.53 -16.81 -12.52
CA ALA A 199 1.75 -17.75 -13.31
C ALA A 199 1.32 -18.96 -12.48
N ARG A 200 2.24 -19.45 -11.64
CA ARG A 200 2.03 -20.62 -10.79
C ARG A 200 2.94 -20.56 -9.57
N ASP A 201 2.44 -21.02 -8.44
CA ASP A 201 3.23 -21.34 -7.24
C ASP A 201 2.99 -22.78 -6.77
N ALA A 202 3.40 -23.11 -5.56
CA ALA A 202 3.24 -24.46 -5.00
C ALA A 202 1.78 -24.87 -4.78
N HIS A 203 0.85 -23.92 -4.72
CA HIS A 203 -0.54 -24.15 -4.32
C HIS A 203 -1.54 -23.76 -5.37
N TYR A 204 -1.20 -22.84 -6.29
CA TYR A 204 -2.16 -22.20 -7.18
C TYR A 204 -1.64 -21.97 -8.59
N LEU A 205 -2.58 -22.00 -9.55
CA LEU A 205 -2.45 -21.40 -10.87
C LEU A 205 -3.17 -20.06 -10.89
N TYR A 206 -2.58 -19.05 -11.55
CA TYR A 206 -3.12 -17.69 -11.62
C TYR A 206 -3.40 -17.27 -13.04
N ARG A 207 -4.54 -16.60 -13.25
CA ARG A 207 -4.93 -16.02 -14.54
C ARG A 207 -5.28 -14.55 -14.38
N TYR A 208 -4.95 -13.79 -15.39
CA TYR A 208 -5.14 -12.33 -15.40
C TYR A 208 -5.90 -11.91 -16.66
N ASP A 209 -6.62 -10.80 -16.56
CA ASP A 209 -7.24 -10.17 -17.72
C ASP A 209 -6.25 -9.27 -18.47
N ARG A 210 -6.75 -8.68 -19.57
CA ARG A 210 -5.96 -7.74 -20.41
C ARG A 210 -5.47 -6.50 -19.67
N HIS A 211 -6.05 -6.16 -18.53
CA HIS A 211 -5.66 -5.04 -17.68
C HIS A 211 -4.67 -5.44 -16.57
N GLY A 212 -4.26 -6.69 -16.52
CA GLY A 212 -3.35 -7.21 -15.50
C GLY A 212 -4.01 -7.52 -14.15
N ARG A 213 -5.32 -7.50 -14.07
CA ARG A 213 -6.06 -7.84 -12.84
C ARG A 213 -6.20 -9.35 -12.71
N LEU A 214 -6.04 -9.87 -11.49
CA LEU A 214 -6.24 -11.29 -11.20
C LEU A 214 -7.73 -11.66 -11.40
N THR A 215 -8.02 -12.53 -12.34
CA THR A 215 -9.39 -12.98 -12.62
C THR A 215 -9.70 -14.34 -12.06
N GLU A 216 -8.70 -15.21 -12.00
CA GLU A 216 -8.88 -16.56 -11.52
C GLU A 216 -7.64 -17.06 -10.79
N LYS A 217 -7.87 -17.82 -9.74
CA LYS A 217 -6.87 -18.53 -8.97
C LYS A 217 -7.42 -19.93 -8.70
N THR A 218 -6.72 -20.97 -9.15
CA THR A 218 -7.15 -22.37 -9.04
C THR A 218 -6.22 -23.12 -8.12
N ASP A 219 -6.76 -23.82 -7.13
CA ASP A 219 -6.00 -24.68 -6.23
C ASP A 219 -5.35 -25.83 -6.99
N LEU A 220 -4.07 -26.08 -6.75
CA LEU A 220 -3.37 -27.25 -7.25
C LEU A 220 -3.56 -28.42 -6.31
N ILE A 221 -3.82 -29.59 -6.88
CA ILE A 221 -3.89 -30.85 -6.13
C ILE A 221 -2.48 -31.46 -6.19
N PRO A 222 -1.81 -31.73 -5.05
CA PRO A 222 -0.53 -32.41 -5.04
C PRO A 222 -0.63 -33.79 -5.69
N GLU A 223 0.42 -34.20 -6.41
CA GLU A 223 0.51 -35.55 -6.97
C GLU A 223 0.30 -36.62 -5.90
N GLY A 224 -0.53 -37.64 -6.19
CA GLY A 224 -0.81 -38.75 -5.28
C GLY A 224 -1.92 -38.49 -4.26
N VAL A 225 -2.51 -37.30 -4.24
CA VAL A 225 -3.67 -37.01 -3.40
C VAL A 225 -4.95 -37.16 -4.24
N ILE A 226 -5.71 -38.24 -4.00
CA ILE A 226 -7.06 -38.36 -4.55
C ILE A 226 -7.97 -37.52 -3.64
N ARG A 227 -8.37 -36.34 -4.12
CA ARG A 227 -9.45 -35.59 -3.47
C ARG A 227 -10.77 -36.02 -4.09
N THR A 228 -11.72 -36.37 -3.23
CA THR A 228 -13.11 -36.61 -3.62
C THR A 228 -13.91 -35.31 -3.67
N ASP A 229 -13.32 -34.22 -3.21
CA ASP A 229 -13.89 -32.88 -3.18
C ASP A 229 -12.91 -31.90 -3.84
N ASP A 230 -12.96 -31.79 -5.04
CA ASP A 230 -12.98 -30.77 -6.04
C ASP A 230 -11.97 -29.64 -6.03
N GLU A 231 -11.50 -29.35 -7.25
CA GLU A 231 -10.76 -28.14 -7.59
C GLU A 231 -11.50 -26.91 -7.08
N ARG A 232 -10.84 -26.14 -6.23
CA ARG A 232 -11.38 -24.86 -5.75
C ARG A 232 -10.89 -23.78 -6.69
N THR A 233 -11.83 -23.23 -7.43
CA THR A 233 -11.55 -22.09 -8.30
C THR A 233 -12.09 -20.83 -7.66
N HIS A 234 -11.21 -19.88 -7.49
CA HIS A 234 -11.51 -18.54 -6.99
C HIS A 234 -11.61 -17.59 -8.18
N ARG A 235 -12.72 -16.88 -8.31
CA ARG A 235 -12.92 -15.89 -9.37
C ARG A 235 -13.14 -14.52 -8.81
N TYR A 236 -12.52 -13.55 -9.46
CA TYR A 236 -12.50 -12.14 -9.07
C TYR A 236 -13.14 -11.31 -10.18
N HIS A 237 -14.14 -10.53 -9.84
CA HIS A 237 -14.88 -9.70 -10.78
C HIS A 237 -14.69 -8.22 -10.44
N TYR A 238 -14.48 -7.44 -11.46
CA TYR A 238 -14.15 -6.03 -11.34
C TYR A 238 -15.18 -5.16 -12.04
N ASP A 239 -15.41 -3.97 -11.52
CA ASP A 239 -16.21 -2.96 -12.20
C ASP A 239 -15.40 -2.24 -13.27
N SER A 240 -16.05 -1.32 -13.99
CA SER A 240 -15.44 -0.52 -15.05
C SER A 240 -14.40 0.48 -14.53
N GLN A 241 -14.29 0.67 -13.21
CA GLN A 241 -13.28 1.49 -12.55
C GLN A 241 -12.14 0.65 -11.94
N HIS A 242 -12.04 -0.62 -12.35
CA HIS A 242 -11.02 -1.59 -11.92
C HIS A 242 -11.08 -1.96 -10.42
N ARG A 243 -12.22 -1.74 -9.76
CA ARG A 243 -12.41 -2.11 -8.35
C ARG A 243 -13.00 -3.52 -8.27
N LEU A 244 -12.48 -4.35 -7.34
CA LEU A 244 -13.04 -5.66 -7.05
C LEU A 244 -14.46 -5.49 -6.45
N VAL A 245 -15.47 -6.04 -7.11
CA VAL A 245 -16.88 -5.92 -6.69
C VAL A 245 -17.52 -7.24 -6.34
N HIS A 246 -16.95 -8.35 -6.80
CA HIS A 246 -17.51 -9.66 -6.53
C HIS A 246 -16.41 -10.73 -6.51
N TYR A 247 -16.52 -11.64 -5.58
CA TYR A 247 -15.65 -12.81 -5.43
C TYR A 247 -16.52 -14.06 -5.35
N THR A 248 -16.16 -15.06 -6.12
CA THR A 248 -16.80 -16.38 -6.06
C THR A 248 -15.76 -17.46 -5.81
N ARG A 249 -16.14 -18.47 -5.06
CA ARG A 249 -15.39 -19.69 -4.88
C ARG A 249 -16.29 -20.86 -5.29
N THR A 250 -15.85 -21.58 -6.28
CA THR A 250 -16.56 -22.76 -6.75
C THR A 250 -15.85 -24.00 -6.23
N GLN A 251 -16.60 -24.90 -5.64
CA GLN A 251 -16.17 -26.23 -5.25
C GLN A 251 -17.01 -27.21 -6.09
N TYR A 252 -16.37 -28.15 -6.77
CA TYR A 252 -17.04 -29.16 -7.61
C TYR A 252 -17.10 -30.50 -6.89
#